data_ca67508fc24787c6a516582c51e2a3ad
#
_entry.id   ca67508fc24787c6a516582c51e2a3ad
#
_cell.length_a   1.000
_cell.length_b   1.000
_cell.length_c   1.000
_cell.angle_alpha   90.00
_cell.angle_beta   90.00
_cell.angle_gamma   90.00
#
_symmetry.space_group_name_H-M   'P 1'
#
loop_
_entity.id
_entity.type
_entity.pdbx_description
1 polymer ?
#
loop_
_entity_poly.entity_id
_entity_poly.type
_entity_poly.pdbx_seq_one_letter_code
_entity_poly.pdbx_strand_id
1 'polypeptide(L)'
;MSHRSVQLTRRRLLQTTATGAAVAAAGLVDAPALLRAQGAAVKLGVLHPVSGALSYSGQQGRLGATLAIEDVNAAGGIKALGGAKIDPVLGDAQSTPEGGNAEVEKMNSAGVAAIVGGYASSICLTASQTAARYDLPYLVDVGVADNIVTRGLKNTFRFGPGFGVIAKTALDNLVTINETAGKPAKTVMIVHEDSLFGSGLAKLLNTQLPERGFQVLDTIPHPTPTRDFNNVVLKIKAQKPDLVIPANYYNEYVLLARTMQQQRVRQKGIYSVLGGAASSYKFVKEFPEAAQYIMDCNHWFDPRNPKALALKKTVEEKGQFYTYEVFMNYSCVLILADALERAASADRAKLTAALESSTFSGHLMPYGPTKFVNGQNQGAAPVNTQVLGNDIQVIFPQTFATAKPVFPMPPA
;
A
#
# COMPACT_ATOMS: atom_id res chain seq x y z
N MET A 1 -40.44 40.42 -60.63
CA MET A 1 -39.14 41.07 -60.54
C MET A 1 -38.10 39.97 -60.59
N SER A 2 -37.22 40.04 -61.56
CA SER A 2 -36.44 38.97 -62.15
C SER A 2 -35.14 38.70 -61.33
N HIS A 3 -34.97 37.47 -60.86
CA HIS A 3 -33.69 36.97 -60.35
C HIS A 3 -32.84 36.51 -61.54
N ARG A 4 -31.73 37.24 -61.79
CA ARG A 4 -30.65 36.75 -62.68
C ARG A 4 -29.61 35.98 -61.86
N SER A 5 -29.55 34.69 -62.09
CA SER A 5 -28.46 33.84 -61.64
C SER A 5 -27.29 33.96 -62.62
N VAL A 6 -26.10 34.32 -62.10
CA VAL A 6 -24.85 34.35 -62.84
C VAL A 6 -24.20 32.99 -62.75
N GLN A 7 -24.14 32.22 -63.81
CA GLN A 7 -23.40 30.99 -63.94
C GLN A 7 -21.91 31.30 -64.21
N LEU A 8 -21.02 30.93 -63.29
CA LEU A 8 -19.59 30.96 -63.47
C LEU A 8 -19.12 29.67 -64.18
N THR A 9 -18.60 29.82 -65.41
CA THR A 9 -18.10 28.68 -66.21
C THR A 9 -16.70 28.27 -65.74
N ARG A 10 -16.45 26.91 -65.78
CA ARG A 10 -15.19 26.22 -65.35
C ARG A 10 -13.92 26.81 -65.92
N ARG A 11 -13.96 27.61 -66.97
CA ARG A 11 -12.78 28.22 -67.61
C ARG A 11 -12.19 29.45 -66.92
N ARG A 12 -12.94 30.09 -66.01
CA ARG A 12 -12.44 31.25 -65.20
C ARG A 12 -11.85 30.86 -63.86
N LEU A 13 -12.06 29.61 -63.44
CA LEU A 13 -11.50 29.09 -62.14
C LEU A 13 -10.02 28.62 -62.29
N LEU A 14 -9.54 28.39 -63.51
CA LEU A 14 -8.18 27.87 -63.81
C LEU A 14 -7.16 28.97 -64.14
N GLN A 15 -7.56 30.26 -64.18
CA GLN A 15 -6.63 31.33 -64.50
C GLN A 15 -6.23 32.20 -63.27
N THR A 16 -6.77 31.95 -62.09
CA THR A 16 -6.44 32.67 -60.85
C THR A 16 -5.57 31.87 -59.87
N THR A 17 -5.10 30.70 -60.25
CA THR A 17 -4.23 29.82 -59.37
C THR A 17 -2.76 29.78 -59.82
N ALA A 18 -2.34 30.57 -60.82
CA ALA A 18 -0.96 30.49 -61.32
C ALA A 18 0.00 31.62 -60.87
N THR A 19 -0.47 32.55 -60.02
CA THR A 19 0.39 33.67 -59.56
C THR A 19 0.56 33.74 -58.04
N GLY A 20 0.08 32.76 -57.28
CA GLY A 20 0.20 32.70 -55.83
C GLY A 20 1.23 31.65 -55.30
N ALA A 21 1.89 30.90 -56.19
CA ALA A 21 2.74 29.73 -55.78
C ALA A 21 4.26 30.00 -55.76
N ALA A 22 4.71 31.27 -55.88
CA ALA A 22 6.16 31.56 -55.97
C ALA A 22 6.75 32.35 -54.80
N VAL A 23 6.01 32.59 -53.73
CA VAL A 23 6.54 33.35 -52.57
C VAL A 23 6.41 32.60 -51.23
N ALA A 24 5.87 31.36 -51.24
CA ALA A 24 5.74 30.56 -50.01
C ALA A 24 6.79 29.41 -49.86
N ALA A 25 7.89 29.44 -50.67
CA ALA A 25 8.91 28.38 -50.65
C ALA A 25 10.23 28.79 -49.94
N ALA A 26 10.26 29.87 -49.20
CA ALA A 26 11.48 30.34 -48.51
C ALA A 26 11.25 30.62 -47.02
N GLY A 27 10.53 29.75 -46.29
CA GLY A 27 10.27 29.91 -44.88
C GLY A 27 9.91 28.66 -44.08
N LEU A 28 10.01 27.50 -44.68
CA LEU A 28 9.90 26.21 -43.94
C LEU A 28 11.31 25.66 -43.75
N VAL A 29 12.14 26.39 -42.99
CA VAL A 29 13.32 25.81 -42.37
C VAL A 29 12.80 24.90 -41.26
N ASP A 30 12.90 23.61 -41.49
CA ASP A 30 13.02 22.50 -40.53
C ASP A 30 12.75 22.89 -39.06
N ALA A 31 11.51 22.87 -38.65
CA ALA A 31 11.23 22.32 -37.35
C ALA A 31 11.39 20.79 -37.52
N PRO A 32 12.40 20.13 -36.94
CA PRO A 32 12.42 18.69 -36.92
C PRO A 32 11.15 18.32 -36.14
N ALA A 33 10.20 17.75 -36.83
CA ALA A 33 9.08 17.08 -36.21
C ALA A 33 9.67 15.90 -35.40
N LEU A 34 10.18 16.21 -34.21
CA LEU A 34 10.37 15.27 -33.12
C LEU A 34 8.98 14.82 -32.63
N LEU A 35 8.14 14.32 -33.54
CA LEU A 35 7.19 13.28 -33.27
C LEU A 35 8.05 12.02 -32.96
N ARG A 36 8.70 12.03 -31.76
CA ARG A 36 9.14 10.78 -31.18
C ARG A 36 7.90 9.90 -31.14
N ALA A 37 7.90 8.83 -31.95
CA ALA A 37 6.88 7.82 -31.83
C ALA A 37 6.81 7.45 -30.35
N GLN A 38 5.71 7.80 -29.68
CA GLN A 38 5.53 7.48 -28.28
C GLN A 38 5.65 5.97 -28.17
N GLY A 39 6.55 5.48 -27.30
CA GLY A 39 6.77 4.05 -27.11
C GLY A 39 5.46 3.34 -26.80
N ALA A 40 5.33 2.10 -27.23
CA ALA A 40 4.14 1.30 -26.91
C ALA A 40 3.92 1.29 -25.40
N ALA A 41 2.66 1.43 -24.95
CA ALA A 41 2.32 1.45 -23.52
C ALA A 41 2.77 0.16 -22.82
N VAL A 42 3.30 0.30 -21.61
CA VAL A 42 3.69 -0.82 -20.74
C VAL A 42 2.52 -1.20 -19.87
N LYS A 43 1.99 -2.40 -20.04
CA LYS A 43 0.91 -2.91 -19.19
C LYS A 43 1.45 -3.32 -17.82
N LEU A 44 0.83 -2.80 -16.76
CA LEU A 44 1.13 -3.12 -15.36
C LEU A 44 -0.09 -3.72 -14.67
N GLY A 45 0.04 -4.92 -14.12
CA GLY A 45 -1.04 -5.54 -13.32
C GLY A 45 -1.16 -4.85 -11.95
N VAL A 46 -2.37 -4.44 -11.58
CA VAL A 46 -2.71 -3.85 -10.29
C VAL A 46 -3.73 -4.76 -9.62
N LEU A 47 -3.26 -5.64 -8.74
CA LEU A 47 -4.05 -6.69 -8.10
C LEU A 47 -4.43 -6.31 -6.67
N HIS A 48 -5.72 -6.14 -6.41
CA HIS A 48 -6.21 -5.86 -5.05
C HIS A 48 -7.58 -6.50 -4.80
N PRO A 49 -7.91 -6.85 -3.54
CA PRO A 49 -9.24 -7.34 -3.17
C PRO A 49 -10.22 -6.16 -3.05
N VAL A 50 -10.77 -5.67 -4.18
CA VAL A 50 -11.65 -4.50 -4.19
C VAL A 50 -13.12 -4.83 -3.97
N SER A 51 -13.45 -6.11 -3.88
CA SER A 51 -14.73 -6.64 -3.43
C SER A 51 -14.55 -7.64 -2.29
N GLY A 52 -15.65 -8.00 -1.60
CA GLY A 52 -15.62 -8.91 -0.44
C GLY A 52 -15.21 -8.24 0.87
N ALA A 53 -14.76 -9.04 1.84
CA ALA A 53 -14.50 -8.59 3.22
C ALA A 53 -13.36 -7.56 3.35
N LEU A 54 -12.39 -7.58 2.44
CA LEU A 54 -11.21 -6.70 2.43
C LEU A 54 -11.36 -5.52 1.46
N SER A 55 -12.57 -5.27 0.96
CA SER A 55 -12.80 -4.32 -0.14
C SER A 55 -12.32 -2.90 0.15
N TYR A 56 -12.49 -2.41 1.37
CA TYR A 56 -12.03 -1.07 1.73
C TYR A 56 -10.52 -0.92 1.53
N SER A 57 -9.72 -1.78 2.15
CA SER A 57 -8.26 -1.73 2.02
C SER A 57 -7.79 -2.00 0.59
N GLY A 58 -8.44 -2.91 -0.12
CA GLY A 58 -8.16 -3.18 -1.53
C GLY A 58 -8.40 -1.97 -2.43
N GLN A 59 -9.48 -1.24 -2.20
CA GLN A 59 -9.79 0.01 -2.93
C GLN A 59 -8.77 1.10 -2.63
N GLN A 60 -8.31 1.22 -1.37
CA GLN A 60 -7.25 2.17 -1.01
C GLN A 60 -5.91 1.81 -1.67
N GLY A 61 -5.53 0.52 -1.71
CA GLY A 61 -4.33 0.07 -2.42
C GLY A 61 -4.40 0.38 -3.92
N ARG A 62 -5.53 0.07 -4.55
CA ARG A 62 -5.77 0.42 -5.97
C ARG A 62 -5.69 1.92 -6.21
N LEU A 63 -6.25 2.74 -5.33
CA LEU A 63 -6.16 4.20 -5.42
C LEU A 63 -4.69 4.66 -5.43
N GLY A 64 -3.87 4.17 -4.49
CA GLY A 64 -2.45 4.51 -4.42
C GLY A 64 -1.69 4.14 -5.68
N ALA A 65 -1.91 2.93 -6.21
CA ALA A 65 -1.28 2.48 -7.45
C ALA A 65 -1.72 3.31 -8.66
N THR A 66 -3.00 3.63 -8.77
CA THR A 66 -3.54 4.43 -9.89
C THR A 66 -2.99 5.85 -9.87
N LEU A 67 -2.94 6.51 -8.71
CA LEU A 67 -2.38 7.85 -8.57
C LEU A 67 -0.89 7.89 -8.98
N ALA A 68 -0.11 6.88 -8.58
CA ALA A 68 1.29 6.81 -8.98
C ALA A 68 1.45 6.61 -10.50
N ILE A 69 0.60 5.79 -11.12
CA ILE A 69 0.58 5.60 -12.58
C ILE A 69 0.22 6.92 -13.29
N GLU A 70 -0.78 7.65 -12.78
CA GLU A 70 -1.17 8.96 -13.31
C GLU A 70 0.01 9.94 -13.25
N ASP A 71 0.71 10.02 -12.12
CA ASP A 71 1.85 10.90 -11.92
C ASP A 71 3.05 10.54 -12.82
N VAL A 72 3.40 9.25 -12.90
CA VAL A 72 4.45 8.77 -13.83
C VAL A 72 4.09 9.13 -15.27
N ASN A 73 2.84 8.91 -15.65
CA ASN A 73 2.35 9.21 -16.98
C ASN A 73 2.34 10.72 -17.27
N ALA A 74 1.93 11.55 -16.32
CA ALA A 74 1.95 13.00 -16.43
C ALA A 74 3.39 13.54 -16.54
N ALA A 75 4.36 12.93 -15.84
CA ALA A 75 5.78 13.26 -15.93
C ALA A 75 6.47 12.85 -17.24
N GLY A 76 5.71 12.30 -18.20
CA GLY A 76 6.22 11.91 -19.52
C GLY A 76 6.34 10.40 -19.74
N GLY A 77 5.90 9.56 -18.81
CA GLY A 77 6.02 8.09 -18.89
C GLY A 77 7.45 7.60 -18.68
N ILE A 78 7.73 6.38 -19.10
CA ILE A 78 9.05 5.73 -18.99
C ILE A 78 9.97 6.24 -20.10
N LYS A 79 10.88 7.12 -19.75
CA LYS A 79 11.74 7.83 -20.71
C LYS A 79 12.67 6.89 -21.48
N ALA A 80 13.24 5.89 -20.81
CA ALA A 80 14.09 4.88 -21.42
C ALA A 80 13.34 4.03 -22.46
N LEU A 81 12.00 4.05 -22.45
CA LEU A 81 11.13 3.40 -23.43
C LEU A 81 10.46 4.42 -24.36
N GLY A 82 11.13 5.54 -24.66
CA GLY A 82 10.60 6.57 -25.57
C GLY A 82 9.39 7.33 -25.02
N GLY A 83 9.23 7.40 -23.70
CA GLY A 83 8.09 8.03 -23.05
C GLY A 83 6.84 7.14 -23.00
N ALA A 84 7.03 5.81 -23.06
CA ALA A 84 5.94 4.85 -22.96
C ALA A 84 5.12 5.09 -21.69
N LYS A 85 3.80 5.16 -21.84
CA LYS A 85 2.88 5.28 -20.70
C LYS A 85 2.67 3.94 -20.03
N ILE A 86 2.42 3.96 -18.73
CA ILE A 86 1.96 2.78 -18.00
C ILE A 86 0.45 2.65 -18.20
N ASP A 87 0.01 1.48 -18.66
CA ASP A 87 -1.39 1.11 -18.83
C ASP A 87 -1.79 0.10 -17.74
N PRO A 88 -2.62 0.48 -16.75
CA PRO A 88 -2.96 -0.41 -15.65
C PRO A 88 -3.97 -1.48 -16.08
N VAL A 89 -3.65 -2.75 -15.84
CA VAL A 89 -4.58 -3.89 -15.92
C VAL A 89 -5.07 -4.16 -14.51
N LEU A 90 -6.29 -3.70 -14.21
CA LEU A 90 -6.89 -3.78 -12.88
C LEU A 90 -7.51 -5.16 -12.64
N GLY A 91 -7.13 -5.82 -11.53
CA GLY A 91 -7.67 -7.10 -11.10
C GLY A 91 -8.35 -7.03 -9.73
N ASP A 92 -9.40 -7.81 -9.55
CA ASP A 92 -10.09 -7.97 -8.27
C ASP A 92 -9.87 -9.37 -7.71
N ALA A 93 -9.10 -9.48 -6.64
CA ALA A 93 -8.86 -10.74 -5.94
C ALA A 93 -10.07 -11.23 -5.11
N GLN A 94 -11.20 -10.49 -5.09
CA GLN A 94 -12.45 -10.87 -4.41
C GLN A 94 -12.27 -11.29 -2.94
N SER A 95 -11.24 -10.75 -2.28
CA SER A 95 -10.82 -11.10 -0.90
C SER A 95 -10.47 -12.58 -0.69
N THR A 96 -10.08 -13.29 -1.76
CA THR A 96 -9.76 -14.72 -1.71
C THR A 96 -8.45 -15.05 -2.44
N PRO A 97 -7.70 -16.09 -1.99
CA PRO A 97 -6.55 -16.61 -2.71
C PRO A 97 -6.88 -17.07 -4.14
N GLU A 98 -8.03 -17.72 -4.34
CA GLU A 98 -8.49 -18.23 -5.62
C GLU A 98 -8.78 -17.09 -6.60
N GLY A 99 -9.42 -16.01 -6.14
CA GLY A 99 -9.64 -14.80 -6.91
C GLY A 99 -8.32 -14.16 -7.34
N GLY A 100 -7.36 -14.07 -6.40
CA GLY A 100 -6.01 -13.58 -6.69
C GLY A 100 -5.30 -14.38 -7.77
N ASN A 101 -5.36 -15.71 -7.71
CA ASN A 101 -4.78 -16.61 -8.70
C ASN A 101 -5.43 -16.43 -10.09
N ALA A 102 -6.75 -16.39 -10.15
CA ALA A 102 -7.48 -16.21 -11.40
C ALA A 102 -7.14 -14.87 -12.08
N GLU A 103 -6.96 -13.81 -11.30
CA GLU A 103 -6.56 -12.51 -11.85
C GLU A 103 -5.10 -12.52 -12.37
N VAL A 104 -4.18 -13.21 -11.71
CA VAL A 104 -2.81 -13.37 -12.23
C VAL A 104 -2.81 -14.07 -13.61
N GLU A 105 -3.62 -15.10 -13.80
CA GLU A 105 -3.78 -15.79 -15.10
C GLU A 105 -4.30 -14.82 -16.18
N LYS A 106 -5.31 -13.99 -15.86
CA LYS A 106 -5.82 -12.98 -16.76
C LYS A 106 -4.77 -11.91 -17.08
N MET A 107 -4.04 -11.42 -16.07
CA MET A 107 -2.97 -10.45 -16.24
C MET A 107 -1.84 -10.99 -17.10
N ASN A 108 -1.46 -12.27 -16.90
CA ASN A 108 -0.48 -12.93 -17.76
C ASN A 108 -0.96 -12.97 -19.22
N SER A 109 -2.22 -13.38 -19.45
CA SER A 109 -2.83 -13.43 -20.78
C SER A 109 -2.94 -12.03 -21.43
N ALA A 110 -3.14 -10.99 -20.62
CA ALA A 110 -3.13 -9.60 -21.08
C ALA A 110 -1.74 -9.06 -21.42
N GLY A 111 -0.68 -9.80 -21.10
CA GLY A 111 0.71 -9.43 -21.40
C GLY A 111 1.25 -8.34 -20.47
N VAL A 112 0.91 -8.34 -19.18
CA VAL A 112 1.50 -7.39 -18.24
C VAL A 112 3.00 -7.67 -18.04
N ALA A 113 3.78 -6.61 -17.85
CA ALA A 113 5.20 -6.69 -17.60
C ALA A 113 5.54 -7.08 -16.15
N ALA A 114 4.73 -6.62 -15.20
CA ALA A 114 4.83 -6.94 -13.77
C ALA A 114 3.46 -6.80 -13.08
N ILE A 115 3.36 -7.31 -11.86
CA ILE A 115 2.18 -7.13 -10.99
C ILE A 115 2.61 -6.40 -9.71
N VAL A 116 1.76 -5.50 -9.23
CA VAL A 116 1.85 -4.87 -7.90
C VAL A 116 0.58 -5.13 -7.10
N GLY A 117 0.73 -5.34 -5.79
CA GLY A 117 -0.40 -5.44 -4.88
C GLY A 117 -0.52 -6.76 -4.13
N GLY A 118 -1.78 -7.15 -3.87
CA GLY A 118 -2.19 -8.37 -3.18
C GLY A 118 -2.77 -8.10 -1.80
N TYR A 119 -2.29 -7.10 -1.08
CA TYR A 119 -2.74 -6.71 0.26
C TYR A 119 -2.66 -7.85 1.29
N ALA A 120 -3.57 -8.84 1.24
CA ALA A 120 -3.63 -9.93 2.21
C ALA A 120 -2.52 -10.95 1.98
N SER A 121 -1.88 -11.41 3.07
CA SER A 121 -0.77 -12.38 3.00
C SER A 121 -1.14 -13.67 2.27
N SER A 122 -2.36 -14.18 2.47
CA SER A 122 -2.87 -15.39 1.79
C SER A 122 -3.02 -15.20 0.28
N ILE A 123 -3.49 -14.03 -0.15
CA ILE A 123 -3.59 -13.66 -1.58
C ILE A 123 -2.17 -13.52 -2.17
N CYS A 124 -1.30 -12.73 -1.52
CA CYS A 124 0.08 -12.53 -1.98
C CYS A 124 0.84 -13.85 -2.12
N LEU A 125 0.65 -14.78 -1.15
CA LEU A 125 1.32 -16.09 -1.15
C LEU A 125 0.98 -16.90 -2.40
N THR A 126 -0.30 -17.02 -2.72
CA THR A 126 -0.77 -17.86 -3.82
C THR A 126 -0.61 -17.17 -5.17
N ALA A 127 -0.93 -15.86 -5.25
CA ALA A 127 -0.79 -15.07 -6.47
C ALA A 127 0.68 -15.00 -6.95
N SER A 128 1.64 -14.78 -6.03
CA SER A 128 3.07 -14.80 -6.40
C SER A 128 3.55 -16.17 -6.85
N GLN A 129 3.00 -17.27 -6.31
CA GLN A 129 3.27 -18.62 -6.80
C GLN A 129 2.73 -18.84 -8.21
N THR A 130 1.55 -18.31 -8.50
CA THR A 130 0.97 -18.37 -9.85
C THR A 130 1.77 -17.51 -10.83
N ALA A 131 2.17 -16.29 -10.44
CA ALA A 131 3.02 -15.42 -11.25
C ALA A 131 4.38 -16.05 -11.59
N ALA A 132 4.96 -16.83 -10.66
CA ALA A 132 6.24 -17.51 -10.86
C ALA A 132 6.21 -18.55 -11.99
N ARG A 133 5.05 -19.12 -12.32
CA ARG A 133 4.91 -20.06 -13.45
C ARG A 133 5.16 -19.41 -14.81
N TYR A 134 5.07 -18.09 -14.85
CA TYR A 134 5.17 -17.26 -16.04
C TYR A 134 6.38 -16.34 -16.01
N ASP A 135 7.30 -16.53 -15.07
CA ASP A 135 8.42 -15.61 -14.80
C ASP A 135 7.95 -14.14 -14.66
N LEU A 136 6.71 -13.94 -14.21
CA LEU A 136 6.08 -12.64 -14.11
C LEU A 136 6.51 -11.95 -12.81
N PRO A 137 7.24 -10.82 -12.84
CA PRO A 137 7.65 -10.08 -11.65
C PRO A 137 6.44 -9.67 -10.81
N TYR A 138 6.51 -9.93 -9.50
CA TYR A 138 5.46 -9.62 -8.56
C TYR A 138 6.02 -8.80 -7.39
N LEU A 139 5.62 -7.53 -7.29
CA LEU A 139 5.98 -6.66 -6.19
C LEU A 139 4.85 -6.60 -5.16
N VAL A 140 5.07 -7.28 -4.04
CA VAL A 140 4.14 -7.32 -2.90
C VAL A 140 4.18 -5.98 -2.16
N ASP A 141 3.00 -5.41 -1.97
CA ASP A 141 2.77 -4.14 -1.29
C ASP A 141 2.77 -4.25 0.24
N VAL A 142 1.72 -4.83 0.81
CA VAL A 142 1.41 -4.88 2.24
C VAL A 142 1.55 -6.28 2.84
N GLY A 143 1.51 -7.33 2.03
CA GLY A 143 1.54 -8.71 2.52
C GLY A 143 2.78 -9.02 3.38
N VAL A 144 2.58 -9.33 4.66
CA VAL A 144 3.64 -9.40 5.69
C VAL A 144 4.15 -10.81 6.01
N ALA A 145 3.47 -11.89 5.59
CA ALA A 145 3.91 -13.25 5.91
C ALA A 145 5.29 -13.55 5.33
N ASP A 146 6.21 -14.02 6.17
CA ASP A 146 7.61 -14.22 5.76
C ASP A 146 7.74 -15.26 4.65
N ASN A 147 6.87 -16.27 4.64
CA ASN A 147 6.87 -17.30 3.59
C ASN A 147 6.47 -16.80 2.19
N ILE A 148 6.03 -15.54 2.03
CA ILE A 148 5.83 -14.95 0.70
C ILE A 148 7.15 -14.88 -0.07
N VAL A 149 8.25 -14.53 0.59
CA VAL A 149 9.57 -14.34 -0.04
C VAL A 149 10.61 -15.42 0.32
N THR A 150 10.34 -16.28 1.33
CA THR A 150 11.30 -17.32 1.75
C THR A 150 11.20 -18.64 0.99
N ARG A 151 10.34 -18.71 -0.05
CA ARG A 151 10.12 -19.92 -0.87
C ARG A 151 11.09 -20.06 -2.04
N GLY A 152 12.02 -19.12 -2.20
CA GLY A 152 13.00 -19.15 -3.29
C GLY A 152 12.44 -18.74 -4.67
N LEU A 153 11.31 -18.04 -4.72
CA LEU A 153 10.77 -17.48 -5.96
C LEU A 153 11.60 -16.28 -6.40
N LYS A 154 12.24 -16.37 -7.58
CA LYS A 154 13.16 -15.33 -8.07
C LYS A 154 12.45 -14.05 -8.54
N ASN A 155 11.18 -14.17 -8.92
CA ASN A 155 10.38 -13.07 -9.48
C ASN A 155 9.50 -12.37 -8.43
N THR A 156 9.62 -12.73 -7.14
CA THR A 156 8.77 -12.18 -6.07
C THR A 156 9.57 -11.27 -5.16
N PHE A 157 9.11 -10.03 -5.03
CA PHE A 157 9.73 -8.98 -4.24
C PHE A 157 8.73 -8.42 -3.25
N ARG A 158 9.14 -8.14 -2.01
CA ARG A 158 8.30 -7.49 -1.00
C ARG A 158 8.92 -6.16 -0.58
N PHE A 159 8.17 -5.07 -0.77
CA PHE A 159 8.64 -3.73 -0.42
C PHE A 159 8.61 -3.47 1.08
N GLY A 160 7.52 -3.82 1.75
CA GLY A 160 7.35 -3.65 3.19
C GLY A 160 8.13 -4.65 4.05
N PRO A 161 8.17 -4.47 5.38
CA PRO A 161 8.78 -5.43 6.30
C PRO A 161 7.92 -6.70 6.43
N GLY A 162 8.55 -7.82 6.81
CA GLY A 162 7.88 -9.06 7.15
C GLY A 162 7.58 -9.21 8.65
N PHE A 163 6.89 -10.28 9.02
CA PHE A 163 6.49 -10.58 10.40
C PHE A 163 7.64 -10.48 11.41
N GLY A 164 8.79 -11.10 11.09
CA GLY A 164 9.91 -11.17 12.04
C GLY A 164 10.40 -9.79 12.42
N VAL A 165 10.54 -8.89 11.44
CA VAL A 165 10.97 -7.50 11.68
C VAL A 165 9.88 -6.72 12.43
N ILE A 166 8.62 -6.88 12.03
CA ILE A 166 7.49 -6.14 12.65
C ILE A 166 7.31 -6.57 14.10
N ALA A 167 7.20 -7.87 14.38
CA ALA A 167 7.01 -8.39 15.74
C ALA A 167 8.17 -7.95 16.66
N LYS A 168 9.41 -8.11 16.20
CA LYS A 168 10.58 -7.69 16.98
C LYS A 168 10.52 -6.20 17.30
N THR A 169 10.34 -5.34 16.31
CA THR A 169 10.32 -3.88 16.50
C THR A 169 9.15 -3.46 17.38
N ALA A 170 7.95 -4.03 17.15
CA ALA A 170 6.78 -3.75 17.96
C ALA A 170 7.03 -4.06 19.44
N LEU A 171 7.57 -5.24 19.73
CA LEU A 171 7.78 -5.67 21.11
C LEU A 171 8.93 -4.94 21.79
N ASP A 172 10.02 -4.63 21.08
CA ASP A 172 11.11 -3.83 21.63
C ASP A 172 10.64 -2.40 21.99
N ASN A 173 9.80 -1.79 21.14
CA ASN A 173 9.19 -0.50 21.42
C ASN A 173 8.17 -0.58 22.57
N LEU A 174 7.37 -1.65 22.63
CA LEU A 174 6.42 -1.87 23.74
C LEU A 174 7.17 -1.99 25.10
N VAL A 175 8.28 -2.72 25.13
CA VAL A 175 9.15 -2.79 26.33
C VAL A 175 9.61 -1.39 26.72
N THR A 176 10.13 -0.61 25.77
CA THR A 176 10.60 0.76 26.03
C THR A 176 9.49 1.66 26.56
N ILE A 177 8.29 1.60 25.97
CA ILE A 177 7.12 2.36 26.43
C ILE A 177 6.74 1.96 27.86
N ASN A 178 6.67 0.65 28.11
CA ASN A 178 6.29 0.12 29.44
C ASN A 178 7.33 0.48 30.52
N GLU A 179 8.62 0.37 30.20
CA GLU A 179 9.71 0.73 31.12
C GLU A 179 9.72 2.22 31.45
N THR A 180 9.56 3.07 30.44
CA THR A 180 9.51 4.53 30.62
C THR A 180 8.34 4.96 31.50
N ALA A 181 7.24 4.20 31.47
CA ALA A 181 6.07 4.42 32.31
C ALA A 181 6.14 3.77 33.71
N GLY A 182 7.26 3.15 34.09
CA GLY A 182 7.43 2.45 35.38
C GLY A 182 6.88 1.02 35.38
N LYS A 183 6.80 0.37 34.24
CA LYS A 183 6.37 -1.05 34.04
C LYS A 183 4.94 -1.34 34.56
N PRO A 184 3.95 -0.52 34.20
CA PRO A 184 2.58 -0.75 34.68
C PRO A 184 1.93 -2.00 34.08
N ALA A 185 2.33 -2.44 32.85
CA ALA A 185 1.76 -3.59 32.17
C ALA A 185 2.59 -4.85 32.36
N LYS A 186 1.93 -5.97 32.65
CA LYS A 186 2.50 -7.31 32.84
C LYS A 186 1.75 -8.39 32.06
N THR A 187 0.46 -8.17 31.81
CA THR A 187 -0.43 -9.18 31.21
C THR A 187 -0.99 -8.68 29.88
N VAL A 188 -1.12 -9.60 28.94
CA VAL A 188 -1.53 -9.31 27.57
C VAL A 188 -2.58 -10.31 27.10
N MET A 189 -3.54 -9.86 26.32
CA MET A 189 -4.44 -10.69 25.56
C MET A 189 -4.31 -10.36 24.07
N ILE A 190 -4.15 -11.37 23.21
CA ILE A 190 -4.02 -11.22 21.76
C ILE A 190 -5.39 -11.52 21.13
N VAL A 191 -5.84 -10.66 20.21
CA VAL A 191 -7.05 -10.88 19.40
C VAL A 191 -6.66 -10.76 17.94
N HIS A 192 -6.78 -11.85 17.16
CA HIS A 192 -6.26 -11.86 15.80
C HIS A 192 -7.23 -12.51 14.80
N GLU A 193 -7.15 -12.09 13.55
CA GLU A 193 -7.82 -12.83 12.47
C GLU A 193 -7.14 -14.18 12.23
N ASP A 194 -7.88 -15.17 11.75
CA ASP A 194 -7.43 -16.57 11.74
C ASP A 194 -6.77 -17.04 10.43
N SER A 195 -6.55 -16.13 9.46
CA SER A 195 -5.84 -16.45 8.22
C SER A 195 -4.31 -16.43 8.40
N LEU A 196 -3.58 -16.58 7.30
CA LEU A 196 -2.11 -16.58 7.29
C LEU A 196 -1.49 -15.36 7.99
N PHE A 197 -2.12 -14.18 7.84
CA PHE A 197 -1.65 -12.94 8.46
C PHE A 197 -1.74 -13.01 9.98
N GLY A 198 -2.94 -13.05 10.54
CA GLY A 198 -3.13 -12.95 11.97
C GLY A 198 -2.63 -14.16 12.75
N SER A 199 -2.83 -15.39 12.23
CA SER A 199 -2.32 -16.60 12.86
C SER A 199 -0.78 -16.66 12.87
N GLY A 200 -0.14 -16.23 11.78
CA GLY A 200 1.32 -16.18 11.70
C GLY A 200 1.92 -15.18 12.69
N LEU A 201 1.35 -13.99 12.75
CA LEU A 201 1.78 -12.96 13.69
C LEU A 201 1.50 -13.34 15.14
N ALA A 202 0.31 -13.87 15.46
CA ALA A 202 -0.04 -14.32 16.81
C ALA A 202 0.92 -15.39 17.33
N LYS A 203 1.35 -16.32 16.47
CA LYS A 203 2.37 -17.33 16.82
C LYS A 203 3.69 -16.67 17.26
N LEU A 204 4.17 -15.67 16.54
CA LEU A 204 5.39 -14.95 16.90
C LEU A 204 5.21 -14.17 18.21
N LEU A 205 4.09 -13.48 18.38
CA LEU A 205 3.80 -12.73 19.60
C LEU A 205 3.71 -13.64 20.83
N ASN A 206 3.05 -14.81 20.73
CA ASN A 206 2.98 -15.78 21.81
C ASN A 206 4.36 -16.31 22.24
N THR A 207 5.30 -16.44 21.30
CA THR A 207 6.67 -16.85 21.61
C THR A 207 7.48 -15.71 22.25
N GLN A 208 7.38 -14.52 21.68
CA GLN A 208 8.29 -13.43 22.01
C GLN A 208 7.86 -12.54 23.19
N LEU A 209 6.56 -12.48 23.52
CA LEU A 209 6.05 -11.70 24.67
C LEU A 209 6.56 -12.23 26.02
N PRO A 210 6.54 -13.57 26.29
CA PRO A 210 7.10 -14.12 27.53
C PRO A 210 8.60 -13.83 27.70
N GLU A 211 9.37 -13.89 26.61
CA GLU A 211 10.80 -13.56 26.61
C GLU A 211 11.09 -12.11 27.04
N ARG A 212 10.08 -11.23 26.90
CA ARG A 212 10.14 -9.80 27.26
C ARG A 212 9.40 -9.46 28.57
N GLY A 213 9.02 -10.49 29.34
CA GLY A 213 8.43 -10.33 30.67
C GLY A 213 6.91 -10.07 30.66
N PHE A 214 6.22 -10.33 29.56
CA PHE A 214 4.76 -10.25 29.50
C PHE A 214 4.13 -11.64 29.60
N GLN A 215 3.11 -11.78 30.42
CA GLN A 215 2.28 -12.99 30.48
C GLN A 215 1.14 -12.88 29.48
N VAL A 216 1.07 -13.80 28.50
CA VAL A 216 -0.08 -13.92 27.61
C VAL A 216 -1.18 -14.69 28.34
N LEU A 217 -2.32 -14.05 28.62
CA LEU A 217 -3.44 -14.66 29.31
C LEU A 217 -4.32 -15.48 28.37
N ASP A 218 -4.51 -14.99 27.13
CA ASP A 218 -5.30 -15.69 26.11
C ASP A 218 -4.91 -15.19 24.71
N THR A 219 -5.14 -16.02 23.70
CA THR A 219 -4.97 -15.72 22.28
C THR A 219 -6.24 -16.14 21.56
N ILE A 220 -7.03 -15.17 21.11
CA ILE A 220 -8.38 -15.37 20.60
C ILE A 220 -8.38 -15.15 19.07
N PRO A 221 -8.51 -16.22 18.27
CA PRO A 221 -8.71 -16.10 16.83
C PRO A 221 -10.17 -15.74 16.50
N HIS A 222 -10.36 -15.09 15.34
CA HIS A 222 -11.66 -14.89 14.74
C HIS A 222 -11.57 -14.93 13.21
N PRO A 223 -12.63 -15.37 12.50
CA PRO A 223 -12.65 -15.33 11.05
C PRO A 223 -12.81 -13.89 10.50
N THR A 224 -12.54 -13.75 9.20
CA THR A 224 -12.86 -12.54 8.43
C THR A 224 -13.82 -12.92 7.29
N PRO A 225 -15.04 -12.35 7.26
CA PRO A 225 -15.57 -11.32 8.17
C PRO A 225 -16.09 -11.86 9.50
N THR A 226 -15.86 -11.11 10.58
CA THR A 226 -16.54 -11.28 11.88
C THR A 226 -17.52 -10.12 12.09
N ARG A 227 -18.72 -10.43 12.59
CA ARG A 227 -19.80 -9.44 12.79
C ARG A 227 -20.14 -9.18 14.25
N ASP A 228 -19.53 -9.90 15.18
CA ASP A 228 -19.78 -9.78 16.61
C ASP A 228 -18.53 -10.09 17.43
N PHE A 229 -18.17 -9.16 18.32
CA PHE A 229 -17.08 -9.31 19.27
C PHE A 229 -17.54 -9.33 20.73
N ASN A 230 -18.85 -9.43 21.01
CA ASN A 230 -19.36 -9.39 22.39
C ASN A 230 -18.69 -10.45 23.28
N ASN A 231 -18.61 -11.70 22.82
CA ASN A 231 -17.96 -12.77 23.58
C ASN A 231 -16.46 -12.53 23.82
N VAL A 232 -15.76 -11.99 22.83
CA VAL A 232 -14.34 -11.63 22.96
C VAL A 232 -14.19 -10.53 24.01
N VAL A 233 -15.01 -9.49 23.92
CA VAL A 233 -14.98 -8.35 24.86
C VAL A 233 -15.38 -8.77 26.27
N LEU A 234 -16.32 -9.71 26.43
CA LEU A 234 -16.66 -10.30 27.75
C LEU A 234 -15.47 -11.07 28.34
N LYS A 235 -14.71 -11.82 27.53
CA LYS A 235 -13.46 -12.48 28.00
C LYS A 235 -12.43 -11.44 28.45
N ILE A 236 -12.19 -10.40 27.65
CA ILE A 236 -11.28 -9.30 28.01
C ILE A 236 -11.70 -8.69 29.35
N LYS A 237 -13.01 -8.43 29.52
CA LYS A 237 -13.57 -7.87 30.76
C LYS A 237 -13.39 -8.79 31.97
N ALA A 238 -13.52 -10.10 31.77
CA ALA A 238 -13.38 -11.10 32.83
C ALA A 238 -11.92 -11.29 33.24
N GLN A 239 -11.01 -11.38 32.29
CA GLN A 239 -9.58 -11.64 32.55
C GLN A 239 -8.78 -10.40 32.90
N LYS A 240 -9.27 -9.21 32.54
CA LYS A 240 -8.66 -7.89 32.83
C LYS A 240 -7.17 -7.83 32.46
N PRO A 241 -6.77 -8.14 31.21
CA PRO A 241 -5.38 -7.97 30.82
C PRO A 241 -4.96 -6.50 30.93
N ASP A 242 -3.69 -6.25 31.19
CA ASP A 242 -3.14 -4.89 31.19
C ASP A 242 -3.16 -4.30 29.76
N LEU A 243 -2.88 -5.14 28.76
CA LEU A 243 -2.86 -4.77 27.36
C LEU A 243 -3.74 -5.71 26.52
N VAL A 244 -4.36 -5.16 25.51
CA VAL A 244 -4.93 -5.92 24.39
C VAL A 244 -4.07 -5.63 23.15
N ILE A 245 -3.67 -6.70 22.45
CA ILE A 245 -2.93 -6.63 21.19
C ILE A 245 -3.83 -7.14 20.06
N PRO A 246 -4.50 -6.23 19.33
CA PRO A 246 -5.25 -6.59 18.13
C PRO A 246 -4.32 -6.76 16.92
N ALA A 247 -4.59 -7.80 16.11
CA ALA A 247 -3.98 -8.06 14.80
C ALA A 247 -5.11 -8.43 13.81
N ASN A 248 -5.83 -7.43 13.32
CA ASN A 248 -7.10 -7.58 12.62
C ASN A 248 -7.09 -6.76 11.32
N TYR A 249 -7.91 -7.16 10.35
CA TYR A 249 -8.23 -6.30 9.21
C TYR A 249 -9.12 -5.11 9.63
N TYR A 250 -9.30 -4.15 8.73
CA TYR A 250 -9.93 -2.87 9.02
C TYR A 250 -11.31 -2.99 9.71
N ASN A 251 -12.23 -3.75 9.13
CA ASN A 251 -13.61 -3.82 9.61
C ASN A 251 -13.71 -4.47 11.00
N GLU A 252 -13.00 -5.57 11.21
CA GLU A 252 -12.96 -6.30 12.47
C GLU A 252 -12.28 -5.47 13.56
N TYR A 253 -11.22 -4.73 13.21
CA TYR A 253 -10.57 -3.82 14.14
C TYR A 253 -11.52 -2.74 14.65
N VAL A 254 -12.22 -2.05 13.73
CA VAL A 254 -13.21 -1.04 14.08
C VAL A 254 -14.31 -1.62 14.97
N LEU A 255 -14.81 -2.80 14.61
CA LEU A 255 -15.88 -3.46 15.38
C LEU A 255 -15.41 -3.84 16.80
N LEU A 256 -14.21 -4.41 16.94
CA LEU A 256 -13.63 -4.75 18.26
C LEU A 256 -13.47 -3.50 19.13
N ALA A 257 -12.83 -2.45 18.61
CA ALA A 257 -12.58 -1.21 19.35
C ALA A 257 -13.89 -0.55 19.80
N ARG A 258 -14.88 -0.47 18.92
CA ARG A 258 -16.21 0.06 19.26
C ARG A 258 -16.95 -0.79 20.30
N THR A 259 -16.87 -2.11 20.20
CA THR A 259 -17.51 -3.02 21.18
C THR A 259 -16.86 -2.85 22.55
N MET A 260 -15.53 -2.73 22.61
CA MET A 260 -14.82 -2.43 23.88
C MET A 260 -15.25 -1.09 24.46
N GLN A 261 -15.35 -0.04 23.66
CA GLN A 261 -15.81 1.28 24.06
C GLN A 261 -17.25 1.23 24.59
N GLN A 262 -18.19 0.65 23.84
CA GLN A 262 -19.59 0.53 24.19
C GLN A 262 -19.79 -0.23 25.51
N GLN A 263 -19.04 -1.29 25.75
CA GLN A 263 -19.06 -2.07 26.97
C GLN A 263 -18.22 -1.46 28.11
N ARG A 264 -17.63 -0.27 27.88
CA ARG A 264 -16.77 0.45 28.83
C ARG A 264 -15.64 -0.43 29.39
N VAL A 265 -15.06 -1.25 28.51
CA VAL A 265 -13.92 -2.09 28.85
C VAL A 265 -12.65 -1.28 28.59
N ARG A 266 -11.89 -1.03 29.64
CA ARG A 266 -10.67 -0.24 29.58
C ARG A 266 -9.50 -1.05 30.07
N GLN A 267 -8.40 -0.91 29.35
CA GLN A 267 -7.10 -1.51 29.63
C GLN A 267 -6.08 -0.40 29.91
N LYS A 268 -4.92 -0.74 30.41
CA LYS A 268 -3.80 0.22 30.51
C LYS A 268 -3.37 0.71 29.12
N GLY A 269 -3.61 -0.10 28.09
CA GLY A 269 -3.40 0.27 26.69
C GLY A 269 -3.96 -0.74 25.71
N ILE A 270 -4.23 -0.27 24.50
CA ILE A 270 -4.41 -1.09 23.28
C ILE A 270 -3.16 -0.85 22.46
N TYR A 271 -2.37 -1.91 22.26
CA TYR A 271 -1.13 -1.86 21.50
C TYR A 271 -1.25 -2.79 20.30
N SER A 272 -1.68 -2.26 19.18
CA SER A 272 -1.86 -3.01 17.96
C SER A 272 -0.52 -3.37 17.32
N VAL A 273 -0.47 -4.52 16.70
CA VAL A 273 0.60 -4.89 15.77
C VAL A 273 -0.05 -5.21 14.44
N LEU A 274 0.14 -4.34 13.46
CA LEU A 274 -0.56 -4.36 12.18
C LEU A 274 -2.09 -4.29 12.36
N GLY A 275 -2.55 -3.37 13.21
CA GLY A 275 -3.96 -3.10 13.38
C GLY A 275 -4.53 -2.38 12.16
N GLY A 276 -5.41 -3.04 11.41
CA GLY A 276 -5.87 -2.55 10.12
C GLY A 276 -6.60 -1.20 10.14
N ALA A 277 -7.14 -0.78 11.30
CA ALA A 277 -7.76 0.53 11.47
C ALA A 277 -6.99 1.45 12.43
N ALA A 278 -6.11 0.92 13.27
CA ALA A 278 -5.42 1.69 14.29
C ALA A 278 -4.59 2.84 13.71
N SER A 279 -3.97 2.61 12.54
CA SER A 279 -3.23 3.62 11.76
C SER A 279 -4.06 4.15 10.58
N SER A 280 -5.36 4.46 10.80
CA SER A 280 -6.26 4.94 9.75
C SER A 280 -6.97 6.24 10.15
N TYR A 281 -6.74 7.31 9.40
CA TYR A 281 -7.44 8.59 9.58
C TYR A 281 -8.97 8.46 9.47
N LYS A 282 -9.48 7.49 8.70
CA LYS A 282 -10.91 7.20 8.63
C LYS A 282 -11.45 6.77 9.99
N PHE A 283 -10.79 5.81 10.64
CA PHE A 283 -11.20 5.32 11.96
C PHE A 283 -11.14 6.42 13.01
N VAL A 284 -10.05 7.20 13.03
CA VAL A 284 -9.89 8.33 13.96
C VAL A 284 -11.00 9.37 13.79
N LYS A 285 -11.36 9.68 12.53
CA LYS A 285 -12.41 10.68 12.22
C LYS A 285 -13.82 10.18 12.56
N GLU A 286 -14.12 8.91 12.22
CA GLU A 286 -15.46 8.36 12.39
C GLU A 286 -15.74 7.89 13.83
N PHE A 287 -14.72 7.47 14.56
CA PHE A 287 -14.83 6.89 15.91
C PHE A 287 -13.77 7.46 16.87
N PRO A 288 -13.70 8.78 17.06
CA PRO A 288 -12.60 9.42 17.79
C PRO A 288 -12.45 8.92 19.23
N GLU A 289 -13.57 8.64 19.93
CA GLU A 289 -13.53 8.13 21.29
C GLU A 289 -12.99 6.68 21.36
N ALA A 290 -13.33 5.84 20.37
CA ALA A 290 -12.83 4.47 20.31
C ALA A 290 -11.37 4.40 19.87
N ALA A 291 -10.90 5.39 19.09
CA ALA A 291 -9.54 5.45 18.55
C ALA A 291 -8.53 6.08 19.54
N GLN A 292 -8.99 6.92 20.46
CA GLN A 292 -8.09 7.72 21.30
C GLN A 292 -7.14 6.87 22.14
N TYR A 293 -5.86 7.23 22.13
CA TYR A 293 -4.73 6.60 22.80
C TYR A 293 -4.32 5.21 22.28
N ILE A 294 -4.98 4.68 21.24
CA ILE A 294 -4.55 3.42 20.61
C ILE A 294 -3.15 3.62 20.02
N MET A 295 -2.27 2.68 20.33
CA MET A 295 -0.94 2.55 19.71
C MET A 295 -0.97 1.48 18.62
N ASP A 296 -0.16 1.65 17.56
CA ASP A 296 0.00 0.65 16.51
C ASP A 296 1.44 0.60 16.01
N CYS A 297 1.95 -0.58 15.75
CA CYS A 297 3.19 -0.80 15.02
C CYS A 297 2.85 -1.30 13.62
N ASN A 298 3.02 -0.44 12.62
CA ASN A 298 2.53 -0.69 11.28
C ASN A 298 3.41 -0.01 10.20
N HIS A 299 3.02 -0.16 8.94
CA HIS A 299 3.52 0.65 7.86
C HIS A 299 3.11 2.11 8.06
N TRP A 300 4.05 3.04 7.91
CA TRP A 300 3.75 4.46 7.97
C TRP A 300 4.67 5.25 7.06
N PHE A 301 4.17 6.33 6.48
CA PHE A 301 4.94 7.21 5.62
C PHE A 301 5.94 8.06 6.43
N ASP A 302 6.94 8.63 5.76
CA ASP A 302 7.82 9.61 6.39
C ASP A 302 7.11 10.99 6.45
N PRO A 303 6.74 11.47 7.66
CA PRO A 303 6.05 12.74 7.80
C PRO A 303 6.91 13.97 7.42
N ARG A 304 8.22 13.77 7.17
CA ARG A 304 9.14 14.81 6.70
C ARG A 304 9.27 14.82 5.18
N ASN A 305 8.77 13.78 4.50
CA ASN A 305 8.88 13.65 3.06
C ASN A 305 7.85 14.55 2.35
N PRO A 306 8.27 15.60 1.60
CA PRO A 306 7.34 16.52 0.96
C PRO A 306 6.45 15.84 -0.10
N LYS A 307 6.93 14.76 -0.75
CA LYS A 307 6.11 13.99 -1.70
C LYS A 307 5.00 13.22 -0.98
N ALA A 308 5.28 12.66 0.20
CA ALA A 308 4.27 11.98 1.01
C ALA A 308 3.18 12.97 1.46
N LEU A 309 3.56 14.17 1.88
CA LEU A 309 2.62 15.23 2.26
C LEU A 309 1.81 15.75 1.05
N ALA A 310 2.43 15.89 -0.12
CA ALA A 310 1.74 16.27 -1.34
C ALA A 310 0.70 15.21 -1.76
N LEU A 311 1.08 13.93 -1.71
CA LEU A 311 0.14 12.84 -1.99
C LEU A 311 -1.01 12.82 -0.98
N LYS A 312 -0.72 13.01 0.32
CA LYS A 312 -1.76 13.12 1.36
C LYS A 312 -2.78 14.19 1.00
N LYS A 313 -2.32 15.38 0.64
CA LYS A 313 -3.18 16.49 0.21
C LYS A 313 -4.03 16.11 -1.02
N THR A 314 -3.43 15.52 -2.04
CA THR A 314 -4.14 15.07 -3.26
C THR A 314 -5.24 14.05 -2.93
N VAL A 315 -4.96 13.10 -2.04
CA VAL A 315 -5.93 12.08 -1.61
C VAL A 315 -7.10 12.73 -0.84
N GLU A 316 -6.79 13.66 0.07
CA GLU A 316 -7.80 14.38 0.86
C GLU A 316 -8.68 15.30 -0.01
N GLU A 317 -8.10 15.98 -1.02
CA GLU A 317 -8.83 16.79 -2.00
C GLU A 317 -9.79 15.96 -2.87
N LYS A 318 -9.49 14.67 -3.08
CA LYS A 318 -10.40 13.71 -3.72
C LYS A 318 -11.48 13.16 -2.76
N GLY A 319 -11.55 13.65 -1.51
CA GLY A 319 -12.49 13.17 -0.50
C GLY A 319 -12.18 11.77 0.03
N GLN A 320 -10.93 11.30 -0.15
CA GLN A 320 -10.45 10.00 0.32
C GLN A 320 -9.59 10.14 1.58
N PHE A 321 -9.30 9.02 2.24
CA PHE A 321 -8.42 8.98 3.40
C PHE A 321 -7.02 8.53 3.01
N TYR A 322 -6.00 9.20 3.56
CA TYR A 322 -4.61 8.81 3.35
C TYR A 322 -4.27 7.62 4.27
N THR A 323 -4.18 6.43 3.71
CA THR A 323 -3.96 5.18 4.42
C THR A 323 -2.65 4.52 4.02
N TYR A 324 -2.18 3.54 4.83
CA TYR A 324 -0.94 2.84 4.51
C TYR A 324 -1.04 2.08 3.18
N GLU A 325 -2.19 1.59 2.81
CA GLU A 325 -2.40 0.95 1.51
C GLU A 325 -2.14 1.93 0.36
N VAL A 326 -2.55 3.20 0.50
CA VAL A 326 -2.34 4.23 -0.52
C VAL A 326 -0.85 4.49 -0.72
N PHE A 327 -0.12 4.87 0.33
CA PHE A 327 1.27 5.28 0.17
C PHE A 327 2.24 4.11 -0.06
N MET A 328 1.91 2.89 0.38
CA MET A 328 2.66 1.69 0.05
C MET A 328 2.55 1.36 -1.44
N ASN A 329 1.33 1.32 -1.97
CA ASN A 329 1.11 1.02 -3.39
C ASN A 329 1.62 2.11 -4.32
N TYR A 330 1.46 3.37 -3.95
CA TYR A 330 2.08 4.48 -4.67
C TYR A 330 3.61 4.28 -4.77
N SER A 331 4.26 3.96 -3.64
CA SER A 331 5.70 3.69 -3.60
C SER A 331 6.11 2.48 -4.45
N CYS A 332 5.32 1.40 -4.42
CA CYS A 332 5.59 0.20 -5.22
C CYS A 332 5.55 0.49 -6.73
N VAL A 333 4.60 1.29 -7.19
CA VAL A 333 4.54 1.69 -8.60
C VAL A 333 5.75 2.55 -8.98
N LEU A 334 6.21 3.46 -8.13
CA LEU A 334 7.43 4.23 -8.39
C LEU A 334 8.67 3.32 -8.49
N ILE A 335 8.77 2.28 -7.66
CA ILE A 335 9.86 1.30 -7.73
C ILE A 335 9.81 0.53 -9.06
N LEU A 336 8.61 0.14 -9.52
CA LEU A 336 8.45 -0.52 -10.83
C LEU A 336 8.77 0.42 -11.99
N ALA A 337 8.39 1.69 -11.90
CA ALA A 337 8.75 2.70 -12.91
C ALA A 337 10.27 2.90 -12.98
N ASP A 338 10.97 3.00 -11.84
CA ASP A 338 12.43 3.05 -11.78
C ASP A 338 13.08 1.78 -12.38
N ALA A 339 12.52 0.61 -12.07
CA ALA A 339 13.02 -0.63 -12.64
C ALA A 339 12.83 -0.69 -14.17
N LEU A 340 11.72 -0.19 -14.71
CA LEU A 340 11.49 -0.05 -16.16
C LEU A 340 12.47 0.92 -16.81
N GLU A 341 12.76 2.05 -16.15
CA GLU A 341 13.78 3.02 -16.61
C GLU A 341 15.18 2.39 -16.67
N ARG A 342 15.61 1.70 -15.62
CA ARG A 342 16.94 1.07 -15.54
C ARG A 342 17.08 -0.13 -16.48
N ALA A 343 16.02 -0.92 -16.62
CA ALA A 343 15.99 -2.05 -17.56
C ALA A 343 15.96 -1.60 -19.01
N ALA A 344 15.49 -0.38 -19.31
CA ALA A 344 15.14 0.11 -20.63
C ALA A 344 14.33 -0.93 -21.45
N SER A 345 13.47 -1.69 -20.77
CA SER A 345 12.75 -2.83 -21.33
C SER A 345 11.54 -3.20 -20.46
N ALA A 346 10.46 -3.67 -21.09
CA ALA A 346 9.33 -4.32 -20.44
C ALA A 346 9.45 -5.86 -20.40
N ASP A 347 10.59 -6.41 -20.81
CA ASP A 347 10.88 -7.85 -20.71
C ASP A 347 10.96 -8.28 -19.25
N ARG A 348 10.27 -9.37 -18.90
CA ARG A 348 10.11 -9.83 -17.50
C ARG A 348 11.43 -10.19 -16.83
N ALA A 349 12.34 -10.85 -17.54
CA ALA A 349 13.63 -11.24 -16.99
C ALA A 349 14.52 -10.02 -16.70
N LYS A 350 14.55 -9.04 -17.62
CA LYS A 350 15.27 -7.79 -17.43
C LYS A 350 14.68 -6.96 -16.27
N LEU A 351 13.35 -6.95 -16.17
CA LEU A 351 12.67 -6.23 -15.09
C LEU A 351 12.91 -6.90 -13.72
N THR A 352 12.92 -8.23 -13.66
CA THR A 352 13.32 -8.99 -12.46
C THR A 352 14.74 -8.62 -12.03
N ALA A 353 15.72 -8.63 -12.95
CA ALA A 353 17.09 -8.25 -12.64
C ALA A 353 17.22 -6.78 -12.20
N ALA A 354 16.43 -5.88 -12.80
CA ALA A 354 16.35 -4.49 -12.38
C ALA A 354 15.77 -4.32 -10.99
N LEU A 355 14.76 -5.11 -10.59
CA LEU A 355 14.23 -5.12 -9.22
C LEU A 355 15.25 -5.67 -8.22
N GLU A 356 15.91 -6.80 -8.51
CA GLU A 356 16.96 -7.38 -7.67
C GLU A 356 18.07 -6.38 -7.33
N SER A 357 18.48 -5.58 -8.32
CA SER A 357 19.53 -4.56 -8.18
C SER A 357 19.01 -3.19 -7.77
N SER A 358 17.77 -3.08 -7.30
CA SER A 358 17.16 -1.79 -6.94
C SER A 358 17.88 -1.10 -5.79
N THR A 359 18.15 0.20 -5.97
CA THR A 359 18.63 1.14 -4.94
C THR A 359 17.76 2.40 -4.91
N PHE A 360 16.49 2.25 -5.23
CA PHE A 360 15.56 3.36 -5.35
C PHE A 360 15.26 4.01 -3.99
N SER A 361 15.41 5.32 -3.89
CA SER A 361 15.16 6.12 -2.69
C SER A 361 13.99 7.10 -2.81
N GLY A 362 13.30 7.09 -3.97
CA GLY A 362 12.20 8.02 -4.26
C GLY A 362 10.84 7.62 -3.70
N HIS A 363 10.75 6.57 -2.90
CA HIS A 363 9.53 6.11 -2.22
C HIS A 363 9.14 7.01 -1.05
N LEU A 364 7.94 6.83 -0.50
CA LEU A 364 7.35 7.69 0.53
C LEU A 364 7.65 7.24 1.96
N MET A 365 8.29 6.08 2.12
CA MET A 365 8.49 5.45 3.41
C MET A 365 9.78 5.95 4.09
N PRO A 366 9.86 5.90 5.43
CA PRO A 366 11.07 6.28 6.17
C PRO A 366 12.14 5.18 6.10
N TYR A 367 12.27 4.55 4.93
CA TYR A 367 13.26 3.52 4.65
C TYR A 367 14.50 4.14 3.98
N GLY A 368 15.62 3.45 4.06
CA GLY A 368 16.74 3.73 3.17
C GLY A 368 16.42 3.33 1.72
N PRO A 369 17.38 3.48 0.79
CA PRO A 369 17.22 2.98 -0.57
C PRO A 369 16.80 1.51 -0.59
N THR A 370 15.96 1.12 -1.55
CA THR A 370 15.55 -0.28 -1.68
C THR A 370 16.76 -1.19 -1.86
N LYS A 371 16.76 -2.31 -1.16
CA LYS A 371 17.78 -3.35 -1.25
C LYS A 371 17.09 -4.71 -1.10
N PHE A 372 16.82 -5.35 -2.22
CA PHE A 372 16.21 -6.67 -2.20
C PHE A 372 17.27 -7.76 -2.01
N VAL A 373 17.10 -8.57 -0.97
CA VAL A 373 17.89 -9.79 -0.73
C VAL A 373 16.90 -10.94 -0.61
N ASN A 374 17.00 -11.92 -1.49
CA ASN A 374 16.03 -13.01 -1.59
C ASN A 374 14.57 -12.49 -1.67
N GLY A 375 14.36 -11.43 -2.45
CA GLY A 375 13.06 -10.78 -2.63
C GLY A 375 12.59 -9.88 -1.48
N GLN A 376 13.25 -9.86 -0.32
CA GLN A 376 12.92 -8.98 0.79
C GLN A 376 13.69 -7.67 0.76
N ASN A 377 12.99 -6.53 0.80
CA ASN A 377 13.62 -5.21 1.02
C ASN A 377 14.22 -5.14 2.42
N GLN A 378 15.53 -5.05 2.51
CA GLN A 378 16.27 -5.05 3.78
C GLN A 378 16.16 -3.74 4.56
N GLY A 379 15.85 -2.63 3.90
CA GLY A 379 15.67 -1.32 4.55
C GLY A 379 14.29 -1.12 5.17
N ALA A 380 13.35 -2.04 4.94
CA ALA A 380 11.98 -1.89 5.39
C ALA A 380 11.84 -2.10 6.90
N ALA A 381 11.21 -1.16 7.59
CA ALA A 381 10.96 -1.19 9.02
C ALA A 381 9.56 -0.62 9.34
N PRO A 382 8.85 -1.16 10.34
CA PRO A 382 7.60 -0.58 10.79
C PRO A 382 7.83 0.68 11.61
N VAL A 383 6.77 1.47 11.77
CA VAL A 383 6.72 2.68 12.57
C VAL A 383 5.68 2.51 13.66
N ASN A 384 5.98 2.95 14.88
CA ASN A 384 4.96 3.03 15.92
C ASN A 384 4.26 4.38 15.89
N THR A 385 2.94 4.33 15.84
CA THR A 385 2.05 5.46 15.93
C THR A 385 1.19 5.40 17.17
N GLN A 386 0.59 6.53 17.55
CA GLN A 386 -0.45 6.61 18.56
C GLN A 386 -1.48 7.66 18.16
N VAL A 387 -2.74 7.40 18.42
CA VAL A 387 -3.82 8.39 18.24
C VAL A 387 -3.82 9.34 19.43
N LEU A 388 -3.47 10.59 19.18
CA LEU A 388 -3.42 11.67 20.17
C LEU A 388 -4.12 12.92 19.61
N GLY A 389 -5.10 13.45 20.36
CA GLY A 389 -5.79 14.68 19.97
C GLY A 389 -6.52 14.58 18.62
N ASN A 390 -7.13 13.44 18.32
CA ASN A 390 -7.82 13.13 17.05
C ASN A 390 -6.91 13.11 15.82
N ASP A 391 -5.62 12.91 16.02
CA ASP A 391 -4.64 12.75 14.94
C ASP A 391 -3.73 11.55 15.19
N ILE A 392 -3.07 11.05 14.16
CA ILE A 392 -2.13 9.93 14.24
C ILE A 392 -0.72 10.48 14.34
N GLN A 393 -0.10 10.31 15.49
CA GLN A 393 1.24 10.78 15.79
C GLN A 393 2.25 9.63 15.72
N VAL A 394 3.43 9.89 15.17
CA VAL A 394 4.56 8.96 15.22
C VAL A 394 5.19 9.04 16.61
N ILE A 395 5.33 7.91 17.30
CA ILE A 395 5.97 7.82 18.61
C ILE A 395 7.31 7.08 18.57
N PHE A 396 7.56 6.23 17.57
CA PHE A 396 8.85 5.60 17.26
C PHE A 396 9.02 5.39 15.75
N PRO A 397 10.27 5.46 15.23
CA PRO A 397 11.52 5.74 15.93
C PRO A 397 11.65 7.21 16.35
N GLN A 398 12.47 7.48 17.36
CA GLN A 398 12.68 8.84 17.90
C GLN A 398 13.22 9.84 16.88
N THR A 399 13.90 9.37 15.84
CA THR A 399 14.51 10.20 14.78
C THR A 399 13.52 11.04 13.98
N PHE A 400 12.25 10.64 13.95
CA PHE A 400 11.17 11.38 13.31
C PHE A 400 9.83 11.28 14.06
N ALA A 401 9.90 11.01 15.37
CA ALA A 401 8.73 11.06 16.23
C ALA A 401 8.13 12.46 16.27
N THR A 402 6.79 12.52 16.20
CA THR A 402 6.02 13.78 16.25
C THR A 402 5.41 14.01 17.63
N ALA A 403 5.35 12.97 18.46
CA ALA A 403 4.89 13.04 19.86
C ALA A 403 5.61 12.02 20.75
N LYS A 404 5.51 12.21 22.06
CA LYS A 404 5.89 11.21 23.05
C LYS A 404 4.72 10.26 23.31
N PRO A 405 4.96 8.95 23.57
CA PRO A 405 3.90 8.03 23.90
C PRO A 405 3.18 8.42 25.19
N VAL A 406 1.88 8.31 25.19
CA VAL A 406 1.02 8.44 26.39
C VAL A 406 0.64 7.04 26.83
N PHE A 407 1.26 6.59 27.91
CA PHE A 407 1.02 5.27 28.49
C PHE A 407 1.29 5.29 30.00
N PRO A 408 0.45 4.66 30.87
CA PRO A 408 -0.82 4.01 30.50
C PRO A 408 -1.86 5.00 29.94
N MET A 409 -2.89 4.44 29.28
CA MET A 409 -4.03 5.22 28.81
C MET A 409 -4.68 5.98 29.98
N PRO A 410 -4.92 7.29 29.86
CA PRO A 410 -5.53 8.07 30.93
C PRO A 410 -6.87 7.50 31.36
N PRO A 411 -7.25 7.62 32.65
CA PRO A 411 -8.61 7.30 33.11
C PRO A 411 -9.65 8.15 32.37
N ALA A 412 -10.89 7.64 32.27
CA ALA A 412 -11.99 8.34 31.63
C ALA A 412 -12.50 9.49 32.45
#